data_ef9528d1c716093c137b460f19d1c135
#
_entry.id   ef9528d1c716093c137b460f19d1c135
#
_cell.length_a   1.000
_cell.length_b   1.000
_cell.length_c   1.000
_cell.angle_alpha   90.00
_cell.angle_beta   90.00
_cell.angle_gamma   90.00
#
_symmetry.space_group_name_H-M   'P 1'
#
loop_
_entity.id
_entity.type
_entity.pdbx_description
1 polymer ?
#
loop_
_entity_poly.entity_id
_entity_poly.type
_entity_poly.pdbx_seq_one_letter_code
_entity_poly.pdbx_strand_id
1 'polypeptide(L)'
;MKSLNEYIIEKILINKSSKFINKIKVESKDQLQIIIQKRYHSNKSFIDLTDIDISELDDLSGVFARLNKVEVVDISGWDTSNVTTMADMFYYCTKLKKIIGIENLDVSKLRCTNSMFYGCENLVELDLTNWNPISLQRAWSMFDDCSNLKIIKNIENWQLPNIMDVSYMFHNCVKLDVDLSNWDLTNIKDSLKEGIVDYSGITKNHYPKLN
;
A
#
# COMPACT_ATOMS: atom_id res chain seq x y z
N MET A 1 -17.08 -20.41 -9.18
CA MET A 1 -16.39 -19.21 -8.66
C MET A 1 -15.77 -18.50 -9.87
N LYS A 2 -16.06 -17.22 -10.11
CA LYS A 2 -15.45 -16.49 -11.24
C LYS A 2 -13.94 -16.40 -11.03
N SER A 3 -13.17 -16.48 -12.12
CA SER A 3 -11.74 -16.26 -12.06
C SER A 3 -11.43 -14.77 -11.81
N LEU A 4 -10.23 -14.47 -11.30
CA LEU A 4 -9.78 -13.07 -11.10
C LEU A 4 -9.87 -12.25 -12.41
N ASN A 5 -9.53 -12.87 -13.54
CA ASN A 5 -9.60 -12.22 -14.85
C ASN A 5 -11.04 -11.92 -15.27
N GLU A 6 -11.98 -12.85 -15.05
CA GLU A 6 -13.41 -12.63 -15.33
C GLU A 6 -13.96 -11.49 -14.48
N TYR A 7 -13.57 -11.41 -13.20
CA TYR A 7 -13.96 -10.31 -12.33
C TYR A 7 -13.42 -8.96 -12.81
N ILE A 8 -12.13 -8.87 -13.16
CA ILE A 8 -11.50 -7.64 -13.65
C ILE A 8 -12.19 -7.17 -14.93
N ILE A 9 -12.46 -8.07 -15.89
CA ILE A 9 -13.13 -7.77 -17.15
C ILE A 9 -14.56 -7.26 -16.88
N GLU A 10 -15.29 -7.92 -15.99
CA GLU A 10 -16.66 -7.55 -15.65
C GLU A 10 -16.69 -6.15 -14.99
N LYS A 11 -15.76 -5.84 -14.10
CA LYS A 11 -15.64 -4.50 -13.46
C LYS A 11 -15.29 -3.41 -14.47
N ILE A 12 -14.40 -3.67 -15.42
CA ILE A 12 -14.07 -2.73 -16.49
C ILE A 12 -15.33 -2.42 -17.34
N LEU A 13 -16.18 -3.43 -17.57
CA LEU A 13 -17.43 -3.26 -18.32
C LEU A 13 -18.50 -2.51 -17.51
N ILE A 14 -18.63 -2.80 -16.21
CA ILE A 14 -19.60 -2.17 -15.30
C ILE A 14 -19.23 -0.71 -15.06
N ASN A 15 -17.96 -0.39 -14.81
CA ASN A 15 -17.51 1.00 -14.59
C ASN A 15 -17.73 1.92 -15.81
N LYS A 16 -17.88 1.35 -17.02
CA LYS A 16 -18.29 2.11 -18.21
C LYS A 16 -19.79 2.43 -18.24
N SER A 17 -20.61 1.75 -17.45
CA SER A 17 -22.07 1.89 -17.49
C SER A 17 -22.71 2.50 -16.25
N SER A 18 -22.00 2.64 -15.12
CA SER A 18 -22.60 3.10 -13.86
C SER A 18 -22.16 4.52 -13.49
N LYS A 19 -22.95 5.50 -13.86
CA LYS A 19 -22.75 6.92 -13.52
C LYS A 19 -23.31 7.33 -12.14
N PHE A 20 -24.06 6.48 -11.43
CA PHE A 20 -24.70 6.82 -10.16
C PHE A 20 -24.86 5.57 -9.26
N ILE A 21 -23.82 5.22 -8.52
CA ILE A 21 -23.99 4.38 -7.32
C ILE A 21 -23.97 5.34 -6.14
N ASN A 22 -25.05 5.38 -5.33
CA ASN A 22 -24.99 6.05 -4.05
C ASN A 22 -23.99 5.29 -3.18
N LYS A 23 -22.81 5.89 -2.94
CA LYS A 23 -21.80 5.31 -2.07
C LYS A 23 -22.28 5.28 -0.63
N ILE A 24 -21.89 4.25 0.10
CA ILE A 24 -22.09 4.16 1.54
C ILE A 24 -21.03 5.05 2.20
N LYS A 25 -21.46 6.18 2.75
CA LYS A 25 -20.58 7.09 3.49
C LYS A 25 -20.23 6.48 4.84
N VAL A 26 -18.96 6.51 5.19
CA VAL A 26 -18.46 6.14 6.51
C VAL A 26 -17.86 7.37 7.20
N GLU A 27 -18.15 7.53 8.48
CA GLU A 27 -17.76 8.69 9.29
C GLU A 27 -16.61 8.37 10.24
N SER A 28 -16.24 7.08 10.32
CA SER A 28 -15.14 6.64 11.19
C SER A 28 -14.44 5.40 10.65
N LYS A 29 -13.19 5.24 11.04
CA LYS A 29 -12.39 4.03 10.77
C LYS A 29 -13.08 2.76 11.28
N ASP A 30 -13.71 2.80 12.45
CA ASP A 30 -14.39 1.64 13.03
C ASP A 30 -15.57 1.19 12.14
N GLN A 31 -16.34 2.12 11.60
CA GLN A 31 -17.41 1.79 10.63
C GLN A 31 -16.84 1.12 9.38
N LEU A 32 -15.74 1.66 8.85
CA LEU A 32 -15.05 1.06 7.70
C LEU A 32 -14.59 -0.36 8.03
N GLN A 33 -13.96 -0.58 9.18
CA GLN A 33 -13.49 -1.90 9.61
C GLN A 33 -14.65 -2.90 9.76
N ILE A 34 -15.78 -2.49 10.30
CA ILE A 34 -16.99 -3.35 10.39
C ILE A 34 -17.44 -3.79 8.99
N ILE A 35 -17.47 -2.88 8.01
CA ILE A 35 -17.85 -3.21 6.63
C ILE A 35 -16.84 -4.17 6.01
N ILE A 36 -15.54 -3.89 6.15
CA ILE A 36 -14.47 -4.75 5.66
C ILE A 36 -14.59 -6.17 6.24
N GLN A 37 -14.78 -6.30 7.56
CA GLN A 37 -14.93 -7.60 8.21
C GLN A 37 -16.17 -8.36 7.71
N LYS A 38 -17.30 -7.70 7.53
CA LYS A 38 -18.50 -8.32 6.96
C LYS A 38 -18.24 -8.86 5.55
N ARG A 39 -17.57 -8.08 4.69
CA ARG A 39 -17.23 -8.51 3.32
C ARG A 39 -16.22 -9.63 3.32
N TYR A 40 -15.20 -9.55 4.17
CA TYR A 40 -14.23 -10.61 4.36
C TYR A 40 -14.86 -11.93 4.82
N HIS A 41 -15.85 -11.89 5.71
CA HIS A 41 -16.58 -13.11 6.12
C HIS A 41 -17.44 -13.69 4.99
N SER A 42 -17.96 -12.85 4.11
CA SER A 42 -18.78 -13.27 2.96
C SER A 42 -17.93 -13.86 1.84
N ASN A 43 -16.77 -13.25 1.54
CA ASN A 43 -15.82 -13.70 0.54
C ASN A 43 -14.39 -13.43 1.01
N LYS A 44 -13.73 -14.46 1.53
CA LYS A 44 -12.41 -14.31 2.16
C LYS A 44 -11.28 -13.97 1.18
N SER A 45 -11.44 -14.27 -0.11
CA SER A 45 -10.38 -14.04 -1.10
C SER A 45 -10.48 -12.69 -1.80
N PHE A 46 -11.68 -12.08 -1.83
CA PHE A 46 -11.92 -10.84 -2.54
C PHE A 46 -12.80 -9.87 -1.74
N ILE A 47 -12.35 -8.63 -1.61
CA ILE A 47 -13.08 -7.55 -0.95
C ILE A 47 -13.26 -6.39 -1.93
N ASP A 48 -14.51 -6.12 -2.31
CA ASP A 48 -14.91 -4.97 -3.14
C ASP A 48 -15.37 -3.83 -2.22
N LEU A 49 -14.76 -2.66 -2.33
CA LEU A 49 -15.06 -1.46 -1.55
C LEU A 49 -15.31 -0.23 -2.43
N THR A 50 -15.62 -0.46 -3.71
CA THR A 50 -15.84 0.62 -4.69
C THR A 50 -17.08 1.47 -4.41
N ASP A 51 -18.03 0.93 -3.64
CA ASP A 51 -19.26 1.59 -3.19
C ASP A 51 -19.14 2.28 -1.82
N ILE A 52 -17.90 2.37 -1.27
CA ILE A 52 -17.67 3.02 0.02
C ILE A 52 -17.08 4.41 -0.21
N ASP A 53 -17.65 5.41 0.47
CA ASP A 53 -17.13 6.76 0.54
C ASP A 53 -16.39 6.94 1.87
N ILE A 54 -15.09 7.19 1.77
CA ILE A 54 -14.16 7.40 2.89
C ILE A 54 -13.63 8.82 2.99
N SER A 55 -14.19 9.76 2.22
CA SER A 55 -13.67 11.13 2.08
C SER A 55 -13.54 11.92 3.39
N GLU A 56 -14.26 11.50 4.43
CA GLU A 56 -14.19 12.11 5.78
C GLU A 56 -13.06 11.52 6.65
N LEU A 57 -12.40 10.43 6.21
CA LEU A 57 -11.39 9.75 7.02
C LEU A 57 -10.00 10.36 6.80
N ASP A 58 -9.27 10.53 7.90
CA ASP A 58 -7.86 10.94 7.93
C ASP A 58 -6.90 9.83 8.37
N ASP A 59 -7.44 8.72 8.89
CA ASP A 59 -6.72 7.55 9.39
C ASP A 59 -7.26 6.26 8.78
N LEU A 60 -6.41 5.57 8.00
CA LEU A 60 -6.68 4.23 7.44
C LEU A 60 -5.79 3.16 8.07
N SER A 61 -5.15 3.46 9.22
CA SER A 61 -4.23 2.51 9.84
C SER A 61 -4.93 1.21 10.24
N GLY A 62 -4.32 0.10 9.82
CA GLY A 62 -4.73 -1.25 10.17
C GLY A 62 -6.08 -1.73 9.63
N VAL A 63 -6.72 -1.01 8.69
CA VAL A 63 -8.10 -1.34 8.26
C VAL A 63 -8.24 -2.71 7.61
N PHE A 64 -7.18 -3.26 7.01
CA PHE A 64 -7.13 -4.62 6.46
C PHE A 64 -6.17 -5.54 7.21
N ALA A 65 -5.58 -5.08 8.32
CA ALA A 65 -4.53 -5.83 9.00
C ALA A 65 -4.95 -7.27 9.33
N ARG A 66 -4.05 -8.23 9.05
CA ARG A 66 -4.22 -9.66 9.34
C ARG A 66 -5.38 -10.35 8.60
N LEU A 67 -5.88 -9.78 7.52
CA LEU A 67 -6.82 -10.48 6.62
C LEU A 67 -6.05 -11.50 5.77
N ASN A 68 -5.54 -12.54 6.41
CA ASN A 68 -4.56 -13.49 5.88
C ASN A 68 -5.09 -14.45 4.80
N LYS A 69 -6.38 -14.34 4.40
CA LYS A 69 -6.98 -15.09 3.30
C LYS A 69 -7.39 -14.21 2.13
N VAL A 70 -7.30 -12.88 2.28
CA VAL A 70 -7.62 -11.96 1.19
C VAL A 70 -6.54 -12.04 0.11
N GLU A 71 -6.96 -12.17 -1.14
CA GLU A 71 -6.06 -12.19 -2.29
C GLU A 71 -6.14 -10.88 -3.10
N VAL A 72 -7.33 -10.29 -3.14
CA VAL A 72 -7.58 -9.06 -3.89
C VAL A 72 -8.46 -8.13 -3.09
N VAL A 73 -8.08 -6.85 -3.08
CA VAL A 73 -8.88 -5.75 -2.52
C VAL A 73 -9.11 -4.74 -3.64
N ASP A 74 -10.36 -4.28 -3.82
CA ASP A 74 -10.71 -3.22 -4.75
C ASP A 74 -11.15 -1.98 -3.97
N ILE A 75 -10.30 -0.95 -4.02
CA ILE A 75 -10.50 0.36 -3.41
C ILE A 75 -10.61 1.45 -4.47
N SER A 76 -10.98 1.08 -5.70
CA SER A 76 -11.14 2.03 -6.79
C SER A 76 -12.15 3.12 -6.44
N GLY A 77 -11.71 4.36 -6.62
CA GLY A 77 -12.55 5.53 -6.34
C GLY A 77 -12.62 5.95 -4.88
N TRP A 78 -11.72 5.46 -4.02
CA TRP A 78 -11.52 6.04 -2.70
C TRP A 78 -10.90 7.44 -2.82
N ASP A 79 -11.48 8.40 -2.12
CA ASP A 79 -10.91 9.74 -1.93
C ASP A 79 -10.08 9.73 -0.65
N THR A 80 -8.76 9.81 -0.80
CA THR A 80 -7.79 9.83 0.30
C THR A 80 -7.15 11.19 0.54
N SER A 81 -7.73 12.25 -0.03
CA SER A 81 -7.18 13.63 0.04
C SER A 81 -7.07 14.18 1.46
N ASN A 82 -7.74 13.57 2.45
CA ASN A 82 -7.63 13.91 3.86
C ASN A 82 -6.75 12.94 4.67
N VAL A 83 -6.32 11.82 4.07
CA VAL A 83 -5.62 10.76 4.81
C VAL A 83 -4.18 11.19 5.15
N THR A 84 -3.85 11.06 6.42
CA THR A 84 -2.51 11.37 6.96
C THR A 84 -1.73 10.14 7.37
N THR A 85 -2.40 9.01 7.62
CA THR A 85 -1.75 7.76 8.00
C THR A 85 -2.41 6.53 7.35
N MET A 86 -1.56 5.64 6.83
CA MET A 86 -1.89 4.30 6.34
C MET A 86 -1.02 3.24 7.02
N ALA A 87 -0.55 3.52 8.27
CA ALA A 87 0.27 2.57 9.01
C ALA A 87 -0.46 1.23 9.17
N ASP A 88 0.26 0.11 9.02
CA ASP A 88 -0.29 -1.24 9.16
C ASP A 88 -1.49 -1.58 8.25
N MET A 89 -1.80 -0.76 7.24
CA MET A 89 -3.05 -0.89 6.47
C MET A 89 -3.28 -2.30 5.93
N PHE A 90 -2.24 -2.96 5.42
CA PHE A 90 -2.26 -4.35 4.93
C PHE A 90 -1.32 -5.28 5.72
N TYR A 91 -0.99 -4.90 6.96
CA TYR A 91 -0.09 -5.65 7.84
C TYR A 91 -0.48 -7.13 7.91
N TYR A 92 0.46 -8.05 7.59
CA TYR A 92 0.24 -9.50 7.56
C TYR A 92 -0.95 -9.97 6.68
N CYS A 93 -1.23 -9.29 5.59
CA CYS A 93 -2.11 -9.80 4.54
C CYS A 93 -1.35 -10.84 3.68
N THR A 94 -0.98 -11.97 4.27
CA THR A 94 -0.02 -12.94 3.69
C THR A 94 -0.44 -13.53 2.35
N LYS A 95 -1.73 -13.52 1.98
CA LYS A 95 -2.25 -14.02 0.70
C LYS A 95 -2.54 -12.91 -0.32
N LEU A 96 -2.36 -11.65 0.05
CA LEU A 96 -2.63 -10.50 -0.81
C LEU A 96 -1.76 -10.57 -2.07
N LYS A 97 -2.41 -10.49 -3.23
CA LYS A 97 -1.78 -10.53 -4.56
C LYS A 97 -1.96 -9.23 -5.33
N LYS A 98 -3.07 -8.52 -5.08
CA LYS A 98 -3.43 -7.32 -5.83
C LYS A 98 -4.29 -6.37 -5.02
N ILE A 99 -4.02 -5.07 -5.18
CA ILE A 99 -4.86 -3.98 -4.70
C ILE A 99 -5.24 -3.15 -5.94
N ILE A 100 -6.52 -3.12 -6.27
CA ILE A 100 -7.04 -2.38 -7.42
C ILE A 100 -7.35 -0.96 -6.96
N GLY A 101 -6.83 0.04 -7.67
CA GLY A 101 -7.07 1.45 -7.38
C GLY A 101 -6.03 2.10 -6.46
N ILE A 102 -5.04 1.34 -5.98
CA ILE A 102 -4.00 1.88 -5.10
C ILE A 102 -3.17 2.97 -5.78
N GLU A 103 -2.97 2.86 -7.10
CA GLU A 103 -2.25 3.82 -7.92
C GLU A 103 -2.92 5.20 -7.96
N ASN A 104 -4.21 5.27 -7.62
CA ASN A 104 -5.01 6.50 -7.70
C ASN A 104 -5.23 7.18 -6.35
N LEU A 105 -4.65 6.66 -5.27
CA LEU A 105 -4.79 7.29 -3.96
C LEU A 105 -4.03 8.63 -3.92
N ASP A 106 -4.69 9.67 -3.40
CA ASP A 106 -4.02 10.93 -3.07
C ASP A 106 -3.17 10.74 -1.82
N VAL A 107 -1.86 10.87 -1.97
CA VAL A 107 -0.86 10.73 -0.89
C VAL A 107 -0.20 12.05 -0.52
N SER A 108 -0.72 13.18 -0.98
CA SER A 108 -0.13 14.50 -0.79
C SER A 108 -0.03 14.91 0.69
N LYS A 109 -0.97 14.47 1.54
CA LYS A 109 -0.97 14.71 2.99
C LYS A 109 -0.44 13.54 3.81
N LEU A 110 -0.07 12.42 3.17
CA LEU A 110 0.33 11.20 3.85
C LEU A 110 1.66 11.40 4.59
N ARG A 111 1.67 11.12 5.90
CA ARG A 111 2.83 11.29 6.78
C ARG A 111 3.38 9.99 7.31
N CYS A 112 2.57 8.93 7.36
CA CYS A 112 2.97 7.68 7.97
C CYS A 112 2.47 6.48 7.17
N THR A 113 3.41 5.61 6.77
CA THR A 113 3.16 4.32 6.10
C THR A 113 3.88 3.18 6.79
N ASN A 114 4.20 3.33 8.10
CA ASN A 114 4.90 2.30 8.86
C ASN A 114 4.21 0.94 8.67
N SER A 115 4.99 -0.10 8.37
CA SER A 115 4.53 -1.49 8.21
C SER A 115 3.33 -1.67 7.27
N MET A 116 3.06 -0.73 6.35
CA MET A 116 1.83 -0.72 5.54
C MET A 116 1.60 -2.04 4.80
N PHE A 117 2.66 -2.67 4.30
CA PHE A 117 2.63 -3.94 3.60
C PHE A 117 3.47 -5.03 4.27
N TYR A 118 3.84 -4.82 5.54
CA TYR A 118 4.66 -5.78 6.28
C TYR A 118 4.08 -7.19 6.18
N GLY A 119 4.90 -8.17 5.76
CA GLY A 119 4.48 -9.56 5.67
C GLY A 119 3.45 -9.86 4.57
N CYS A 120 3.33 -9.00 3.55
CA CYS A 120 2.53 -9.30 2.34
C CYS A 120 3.29 -10.27 1.41
N GLU A 121 3.52 -11.48 1.89
CA GLU A 121 4.41 -12.47 1.27
C GLU A 121 4.03 -12.87 -0.16
N ASN A 122 2.76 -12.78 -0.55
CA ASN A 122 2.28 -13.16 -1.89
C ASN A 122 2.12 -11.98 -2.85
N LEU A 123 2.43 -10.74 -2.42
CA LEU A 123 2.42 -9.57 -3.28
C LEU A 123 3.65 -9.63 -4.21
N VAL A 124 3.42 -9.61 -5.53
CA VAL A 124 4.49 -9.73 -6.55
C VAL A 124 4.78 -8.38 -7.21
N GLU A 125 3.76 -7.60 -7.42
CA GLU A 125 3.84 -6.29 -8.07
C GLU A 125 2.95 -5.30 -7.32
N LEU A 126 3.45 -4.07 -7.14
CA LEU A 126 2.69 -2.95 -6.60
C LEU A 126 2.82 -1.76 -7.55
N ASP A 127 1.69 -1.23 -8.00
CA ASP A 127 1.66 -0.06 -8.87
C ASP A 127 1.45 1.21 -8.02
N LEU A 128 2.48 2.04 -7.93
CA LEU A 128 2.46 3.32 -7.23
C LEU A 128 2.75 4.49 -8.19
N THR A 129 2.37 4.33 -9.48
CA THR A 129 2.75 5.23 -10.58
C THR A 129 2.40 6.70 -10.30
N ASN A 130 1.28 6.97 -9.64
CA ASN A 130 0.85 8.34 -9.35
C ASN A 130 1.23 8.82 -7.93
N TRP A 131 1.95 7.99 -7.15
CA TRP A 131 2.36 8.39 -5.82
C TRP A 131 3.55 9.35 -5.85
N ASN A 132 3.40 10.48 -5.19
CA ASN A 132 4.47 11.41 -4.86
C ASN A 132 4.29 11.88 -3.41
N PRO A 133 4.76 11.09 -2.42
CA PRO A 133 4.45 11.31 -1.01
C PRO A 133 5.37 12.36 -0.37
N ILE A 134 5.30 13.60 -0.85
CA ILE A 134 6.16 14.71 -0.40
C ILE A 134 6.04 15.06 1.09
N SER A 135 4.92 14.69 1.73
CA SER A 135 4.68 14.92 3.16
C SER A 135 5.12 13.74 4.04
N LEU A 136 5.61 12.64 3.44
CA LEU A 136 5.93 11.41 4.17
C LEU A 136 7.08 11.63 5.14
N GLN A 137 6.87 11.21 6.40
CA GLN A 137 7.81 11.35 7.49
C GLN A 137 8.30 9.99 7.99
N ARG A 138 7.46 8.97 7.97
CA ARG A 138 7.78 7.64 8.52
C ARG A 138 7.30 6.53 7.59
N ALA A 139 8.23 5.64 7.24
CA ALA A 139 8.00 4.48 6.40
C ALA A 139 8.78 3.24 6.89
N TRP A 140 9.03 3.14 8.22
CA TRP A 140 9.78 2.01 8.75
C TRP A 140 9.03 0.70 8.47
N SER A 141 9.79 -0.33 8.09
CA SER A 141 9.27 -1.66 7.72
C SER A 141 8.12 -1.65 6.70
N MET A 142 7.99 -0.61 5.86
CA MET A 142 6.83 -0.47 4.96
C MET A 142 6.60 -1.70 4.09
N PHE A 143 7.65 -2.35 3.61
CA PHE A 143 7.62 -3.54 2.75
C PHE A 143 8.36 -4.74 3.36
N ASP A 144 8.75 -4.65 4.63
CA ASP A 144 9.49 -5.71 5.31
C ASP A 144 8.76 -7.05 5.19
N ASP A 145 9.51 -8.15 4.95
CA ASP A 145 8.97 -9.49 4.69
C ASP A 145 8.05 -9.63 3.46
N CYS A 146 8.10 -8.69 2.50
CA CYS A 146 7.45 -8.86 1.21
C CYS A 146 8.28 -9.78 0.29
N SER A 147 8.48 -11.04 0.68
CA SER A 147 9.48 -11.96 0.11
C SER A 147 9.28 -12.30 -1.38
N ASN A 148 8.08 -12.13 -1.94
CA ASN A 148 7.82 -12.33 -3.36
C ASN A 148 7.70 -11.04 -4.17
N LEU A 149 7.80 -9.87 -3.55
CA LEU A 149 7.70 -8.58 -4.22
C LEU A 149 8.89 -8.40 -5.17
N LYS A 150 8.61 -8.13 -6.45
CA LYS A 150 9.61 -7.97 -7.51
C LYS A 150 9.62 -6.57 -8.09
N ILE A 151 8.45 -5.94 -8.14
CA ILE A 151 8.26 -4.67 -8.84
C ILE A 151 7.43 -3.75 -7.95
N ILE A 152 7.96 -2.54 -7.71
CA ILE A 152 7.20 -1.41 -7.18
C ILE A 152 7.35 -0.29 -8.19
N LYS A 153 6.31 -0.03 -9.00
CA LYS A 153 6.38 0.99 -10.03
C LYS A 153 6.46 2.37 -9.42
N ASN A 154 7.34 3.20 -9.95
CA ASN A 154 7.55 4.61 -9.60
C ASN A 154 8.25 4.87 -8.24
N ILE A 155 8.64 3.84 -7.49
CA ILE A 155 9.29 4.04 -6.18
C ILE A 155 10.62 4.80 -6.32
N GLU A 156 11.34 4.59 -7.43
CA GLU A 156 12.60 5.25 -7.77
C GLU A 156 12.49 6.76 -7.95
N ASN A 157 11.28 7.25 -8.24
CA ASN A 157 11.01 8.67 -8.49
C ASN A 157 10.46 9.41 -7.27
N TRP A 158 10.26 8.72 -6.15
CA TRP A 158 9.73 9.37 -4.95
C TRP A 158 10.66 10.48 -4.45
N GLN A 159 10.07 11.63 -4.18
CA GLN A 159 10.73 12.74 -3.50
C GLN A 159 10.36 12.68 -2.02
N LEU A 160 11.37 12.58 -1.14
CA LEU A 160 11.18 12.35 0.29
C LEU A 160 11.79 13.45 1.14
N PRO A 161 11.45 14.74 0.90
CA PRO A 161 12.11 15.87 1.57
C PRO A 161 11.86 15.92 3.07
N ASN A 162 10.81 15.27 3.56
CA ASN A 162 10.39 15.29 4.96
C ASN A 162 10.58 13.95 5.67
N ILE A 163 11.21 12.97 5.00
CA ILE A 163 11.39 11.65 5.58
C ILE A 163 12.36 11.68 6.77
N MET A 164 11.98 10.98 7.83
CA MET A 164 12.76 10.91 9.07
C MET A 164 13.14 9.47 9.44
N ASP A 165 12.34 8.48 9.00
CA ASP A 165 12.55 7.08 9.36
C ASP A 165 12.16 6.15 8.20
N VAL A 166 13.13 5.39 7.72
CA VAL A 166 13.00 4.36 6.67
C VAL A 166 13.62 3.02 7.11
N SER A 167 13.86 2.86 8.42
CA SER A 167 14.50 1.65 8.94
C SER A 167 13.73 0.40 8.51
N TYR A 168 14.46 -0.61 8.04
CA TYR A 168 13.93 -1.90 7.58
C TYR A 168 12.90 -1.80 6.42
N MET A 169 12.86 -0.68 5.67
CA MET A 169 11.80 -0.44 4.70
C MET A 169 11.65 -1.55 3.65
N PHE A 170 12.75 -2.13 3.18
CA PHE A 170 12.78 -3.22 2.20
C PHE A 170 13.48 -4.48 2.73
N HIS A 171 13.60 -4.60 4.07
CA HIS A 171 14.20 -5.76 4.70
C HIS A 171 13.48 -7.04 4.26
N ASN A 172 14.22 -8.13 4.00
CA ASN A 172 13.68 -9.41 3.52
C ASN A 172 12.85 -9.36 2.21
N CYS A 173 12.93 -8.28 1.43
CA CYS A 173 12.38 -8.24 0.07
C CYS A 173 13.28 -8.98 -0.92
N VAL A 174 13.49 -10.28 -0.74
CA VAL A 174 14.55 -11.08 -1.39
C VAL A 174 14.51 -11.11 -2.91
N LYS A 175 13.38 -10.75 -3.54
CA LYS A 175 13.19 -10.74 -5.01
C LYS A 175 13.11 -9.34 -5.60
N LEU A 176 13.12 -8.30 -4.76
CA LEU A 176 13.00 -6.92 -5.18
C LEU A 176 14.37 -6.39 -5.61
N ASP A 177 14.46 -5.90 -6.85
CA ASP A 177 15.61 -5.11 -7.31
C ASP A 177 15.07 -3.82 -7.94
N VAL A 178 15.10 -2.73 -7.19
CA VAL A 178 14.68 -1.38 -7.61
C VAL A 178 15.86 -0.42 -7.46
N ASP A 179 15.95 0.57 -8.33
CA ASP A 179 17.01 1.56 -8.27
C ASP A 179 16.63 2.72 -7.34
N LEU A 180 17.24 2.75 -6.16
CA LEU A 180 17.06 3.79 -5.16
C LEU A 180 18.23 4.80 -5.15
N SER A 181 19.15 4.76 -6.11
CA SER A 181 20.35 5.60 -6.14
C SER A 181 20.06 7.11 -6.17
N ASN A 182 18.85 7.50 -6.57
CA ASN A 182 18.37 8.87 -6.52
C ASN A 182 17.87 9.31 -5.14
N TRP A 183 17.63 8.38 -4.21
CA TRP A 183 17.21 8.74 -2.87
C TRP A 183 18.38 9.29 -2.06
N ASP A 184 18.23 10.49 -1.52
CA ASP A 184 19.20 11.10 -0.61
C ASP A 184 18.71 10.98 0.83
N LEU A 185 19.31 10.07 1.58
CA LEU A 185 19.02 9.78 2.99
C LEU A 185 20.16 10.22 3.92
N THR A 186 21.09 11.04 3.42
CA THR A 186 22.27 11.46 4.18
C THR A 186 21.93 12.28 5.44
N ASN A 187 20.78 12.98 5.42
CA ASN A 187 20.30 13.78 6.55
C ASN A 187 19.57 12.97 7.63
N ILE A 188 19.35 11.67 7.42
CA ILE A 188 18.66 10.81 8.38
C ILE A 188 19.69 10.18 9.32
N LYS A 189 19.37 10.11 10.63
CA LYS A 189 20.21 9.41 11.62
C LYS A 189 20.38 7.94 11.25
N ASP A 190 21.57 7.37 11.47
CA ASP A 190 21.88 6.00 11.09
C ASP A 190 20.90 4.96 11.67
N SER A 191 20.49 5.12 12.92
CA SER A 191 19.48 4.24 13.55
C SER A 191 18.07 4.30 12.90
N LEU A 192 17.80 5.33 12.10
CA LEU A 192 16.49 5.53 11.44
C LEU A 192 16.54 5.19 9.93
N LYS A 193 17.66 4.65 9.46
CA LYS A 193 17.85 4.07 8.12
C LYS A 193 18.51 2.69 8.18
N GLU A 194 18.64 2.13 9.41
CA GLU A 194 19.20 0.80 9.63
C GLU A 194 18.43 -0.27 8.87
N GLY A 195 19.13 -1.23 8.29
CA GLY A 195 18.54 -2.40 7.65
C GLY A 195 17.64 -2.10 6.44
N ILE A 196 17.67 -0.87 5.89
CA ILE A 196 16.73 -0.44 4.84
C ILE A 196 16.65 -1.40 3.65
N VAL A 197 17.76 -2.03 3.28
CA VAL A 197 17.85 -2.98 2.15
C VAL A 197 18.41 -4.35 2.56
N ASP A 198 18.54 -4.64 3.86
CA ASP A 198 19.12 -5.88 4.34
C ASP A 198 18.28 -7.08 3.86
N TYR A 199 18.98 -8.12 3.41
CA TYR A 199 18.36 -9.34 2.86
C TYR A 199 17.38 -9.09 1.69
N SER A 200 17.44 -7.91 1.04
CA SER A 200 16.69 -7.64 -0.19
C SER A 200 17.44 -8.13 -1.42
N GLY A 201 16.76 -8.16 -2.57
CA GLY A 201 17.40 -8.38 -3.87
C GLY A 201 18.05 -7.12 -4.47
N ILE A 202 17.95 -5.97 -3.78
CA ILE A 202 18.48 -4.69 -4.28
C ILE A 202 20.00 -4.77 -4.31
N THR A 203 20.57 -4.48 -5.48
CA THR A 203 22.02 -4.53 -5.70
C THR A 203 22.71 -3.27 -5.19
N LYS A 204 24.01 -3.35 -4.82
CA LYS A 204 24.75 -2.21 -4.25
C LYS A 204 24.73 -0.95 -5.10
N ASN A 205 24.68 -1.10 -6.42
CA ASN A 205 24.63 0.03 -7.35
C ASN A 205 23.29 0.79 -7.29
N HIS A 206 22.26 0.16 -6.75
CA HIS A 206 20.91 0.69 -6.60
C HIS A 206 20.60 1.18 -5.17
N TYR A 207 21.59 1.15 -4.29
CA TYR A 207 21.38 1.63 -2.91
C TYR A 207 21.16 3.14 -2.86
N PRO A 208 20.34 3.60 -1.93
CA PRO A 208 20.18 5.03 -1.67
C PRO A 208 21.50 5.64 -1.13
N LYS A 209 21.62 6.95 -1.21
CA LYS A 209 22.74 7.69 -0.62
C LYS A 209 22.56 7.71 0.90
N LEU A 210 23.43 7.03 1.64
CA LEU A 210 23.36 6.89 3.09
C LEU A 210 24.39 7.77 3.83
N ASN A 211 25.46 8.20 3.16
CA ASN A 211 26.57 9.02 3.68
C ASN A 211 26.96 10.07 2.66
#